data_7688224219606ff5fc7a5ab9d7d9beed
#
_entry.id   7688224219606ff5fc7a5ab9d7d9beed
#
_cell.length_a   1.000
_cell.length_b   1.000
_cell.length_c   1.000
_cell.angle_alpha   90.00
_cell.angle_beta   90.00
_cell.angle_gamma   90.00
#
_symmetry.space_group_name_H-M   'P 1'
#
loop_
_entity.id
_entity.type
_entity.pdbx_description
1 polymer ?
#
loop_
_entity_poly.entity_id
_entity_poly.type
_entity_poly.pdbx_seq_one_letter_code
_entity_poly.pdbx_strand_id
1 'polypeptide(L)'
;MRRIVPVVGLLALLPGLYVAAASEAQTAPVELEEAKLIIEVNATDGDAGLQVFLDGEAWRSMEIFGPGRRKLLDVESQGELGDLGLTELFSESNEPPFEELSLEEFKALFPEGRYAFSGETVEGQRLRGTATLSHDTPAGPVVVTPQPGAVVAPDNAVISWQAGDQPAGVEIVSYQVIVEREDPLRVFSVDLPAGTTSVTVPAEFLEPATPYKVEVLAIEASGNQTITEVEFTTM
;
A
#
# COMPACT_ATOMS: atom_id res chain seq x y z
N MET A 1 -65.01 48.94 -60.40
CA MET A 1 -63.52 48.88 -60.45
C MET A 1 -63.02 48.79 -59.04
N ARG A 2 -62.62 47.58 -58.57
CA ARG A 2 -62.05 47.35 -57.25
C ARG A 2 -60.53 47.28 -57.38
N ARG A 3 -59.82 48.14 -56.70
CA ARG A 3 -58.39 48.17 -56.62
C ARG A 3 -57.94 47.17 -55.54
N ILE A 4 -57.09 46.23 -55.92
CA ILE A 4 -56.44 45.28 -55.03
C ILE A 4 -55.09 45.92 -54.60
N VAL A 5 -54.91 46.06 -53.30
CA VAL A 5 -53.62 46.48 -52.68
C VAL A 5 -52.87 45.25 -52.23
N PRO A 6 -51.59 45.03 -52.62
CA PRO A 6 -50.83 43.88 -52.09
C PRO A 6 -50.28 44.19 -50.70
N VAL A 7 -50.50 43.26 -49.75
CA VAL A 7 -49.88 43.29 -48.42
C VAL A 7 -48.50 42.66 -48.57
N VAL A 8 -47.46 43.44 -48.36
CA VAL A 8 -46.07 42.94 -48.23
C VAL A 8 -45.87 42.47 -46.78
N GLY A 9 -45.77 41.16 -46.62
CA GLY A 9 -45.42 40.54 -45.36
C GLY A 9 -43.90 40.69 -45.08
N LEU A 10 -43.56 41.40 -44.01
CA LEU A 10 -42.20 41.52 -43.52
C LEU A 10 -41.86 40.29 -42.68
N LEU A 11 -41.01 39.40 -43.21
CA LEU A 11 -40.48 38.22 -42.49
C LEU A 11 -39.34 38.70 -41.57
N ALA A 12 -39.59 38.76 -40.25
CA ALA A 12 -38.54 39.06 -39.24
C ALA A 12 -37.71 37.78 -39.02
N LEU A 13 -36.46 37.80 -39.49
CA LEU A 13 -35.44 36.79 -39.12
C LEU A 13 -34.95 37.09 -37.71
N LEU A 14 -35.29 36.23 -36.75
CA LEU A 14 -34.68 36.19 -35.42
C LEU A 14 -33.28 35.57 -35.53
N PRO A 15 -32.22 36.24 -35.03
CA PRO A 15 -30.92 35.58 -34.94
C PRO A 15 -30.96 34.53 -33.84
N GLY A 16 -30.86 33.27 -34.20
CA GLY A 16 -30.67 32.18 -33.25
C GLY A 16 -29.31 32.35 -32.56
N LEU A 17 -29.34 32.59 -31.26
CA LEU A 17 -28.14 32.47 -30.42
C LEU A 17 -27.71 31.01 -30.39
N TYR A 18 -26.69 30.66 -31.17
CA TYR A 18 -25.96 29.39 -30.97
C TYR A 18 -25.08 29.56 -29.73
N VAL A 19 -25.52 29.05 -28.58
CA VAL A 19 -24.65 28.81 -27.44
C VAL A 19 -23.82 27.59 -27.83
N ALA A 20 -22.60 27.81 -28.28
CA ALA A 20 -21.62 26.76 -28.40
C ALA A 20 -21.31 26.26 -26.96
N ALA A 21 -21.82 25.10 -26.60
CA ALA A 21 -21.35 24.41 -25.41
C ALA A 21 -19.85 24.11 -25.65
N ALA A 22 -18.98 24.84 -24.96
CA ALA A 22 -17.59 24.47 -24.87
C ALA A 22 -17.54 23.08 -24.23
N SER A 23 -17.26 22.06 -25.02
CA SER A 23 -16.85 20.75 -24.49
C SER A 23 -15.52 20.99 -23.81
N GLU A 24 -15.52 21.07 -22.48
CA GLU A 24 -14.28 20.98 -21.73
C GLU A 24 -13.62 19.67 -22.16
N ALA A 25 -12.49 19.78 -22.82
CA ALA A 25 -11.66 18.63 -23.14
C ALA A 25 -11.27 18.01 -21.81
N GLN A 26 -11.90 16.90 -21.47
CA GLN A 26 -11.61 16.17 -20.24
C GLN A 26 -10.17 15.69 -20.36
N THR A 27 -9.26 16.34 -19.64
CA THR A 27 -7.86 15.90 -19.58
C THR A 27 -7.80 14.45 -19.16
N ALA A 28 -6.92 13.68 -19.79
CA ALA A 28 -6.71 12.28 -19.40
C ALA A 28 -6.38 12.21 -17.91
N PRO A 29 -6.89 11.21 -17.18
CA PRO A 29 -6.53 11.04 -15.78
C PRO A 29 -5.02 10.85 -15.64
N VAL A 30 -4.43 11.35 -14.56
CA VAL A 30 -3.07 11.09 -14.14
C VAL A 30 -3.05 9.71 -13.47
N GLU A 31 -2.10 8.86 -13.85
CA GLU A 31 -1.91 7.57 -13.18
C GLU A 31 -1.09 7.75 -11.90
N LEU A 32 -1.42 6.99 -10.85
CA LEU A 32 -0.55 6.84 -9.70
C LEU A 32 0.75 6.17 -10.13
N GLU A 33 1.87 6.61 -9.59
CA GLU A 33 3.19 6.01 -9.82
C GLU A 33 3.25 4.63 -9.16
N GLU A 34 2.64 4.51 -7.98
CA GLU A 34 2.49 3.25 -7.28
C GLU A 34 1.12 3.14 -6.62
N ALA A 35 0.56 1.93 -6.64
CA ALA A 35 -0.66 1.57 -5.91
C ALA A 35 -0.56 0.10 -5.50
N LYS A 36 -0.52 -0.14 -4.19
CA LYS A 36 -0.40 -1.49 -3.59
C LYS A 36 -1.46 -1.72 -2.53
N LEU A 37 -1.96 -2.94 -2.48
CA LEU A 37 -2.62 -3.54 -1.33
C LEU A 37 -1.97 -4.89 -1.09
N ILE A 38 -1.52 -5.12 0.13
CA ILE A 38 -0.91 -6.40 0.52
C ILE A 38 -1.47 -6.87 1.85
N ILE A 39 -1.45 -8.18 2.04
CA ILE A 39 -1.69 -8.83 3.33
C ILE A 39 -0.34 -9.10 3.97
N GLU A 40 -0.17 -8.61 5.18
CA GLU A 40 0.92 -9.00 6.05
C GLU A 40 0.40 -9.95 7.11
N VAL A 41 1.08 -11.05 7.32
CA VAL A 41 0.80 -12.03 8.37
C VAL A 41 1.97 -12.02 9.34
N ASN A 42 1.71 -11.84 10.63
CA ASN A 42 2.71 -12.05 11.66
C ASN A 42 2.58 -13.48 12.22
N ALA A 43 3.50 -14.34 11.82
CA ALA A 43 3.49 -15.75 12.24
C ALA A 43 3.91 -15.93 13.71
N THR A 44 4.55 -14.93 14.32
CA THR A 44 4.96 -14.95 15.72
C THR A 44 3.81 -14.56 16.64
N ASP A 45 3.12 -13.47 16.33
CA ASP A 45 2.02 -12.96 17.16
C ASP A 45 0.68 -13.61 16.81
N GLY A 46 0.57 -14.19 15.61
CA GLY A 46 -0.64 -14.88 15.16
C GLY A 46 -1.76 -13.91 14.82
N ASP A 47 -1.45 -12.93 13.98
CA ASP A 47 -2.38 -11.91 13.49
C ASP A 47 -2.11 -11.58 12.01
N ALA A 48 -2.90 -10.67 11.45
CA ALA A 48 -2.71 -10.20 10.09
C ALA A 48 -3.27 -8.79 9.90
N GLY A 49 -2.58 -8.01 9.05
CA GLY A 49 -2.93 -6.66 8.63
C GLY A 49 -3.11 -6.52 7.12
N LEU A 50 -3.92 -5.53 6.73
CA LEU A 50 -3.98 -5.02 5.37
C LEU A 50 -3.15 -3.75 5.29
N GLN A 51 -2.13 -3.78 4.47
CA GLN A 51 -1.32 -2.60 4.18
C GLN A 51 -1.74 -2.01 2.83
N VAL A 52 -1.82 -0.68 2.79
CA VAL A 52 -2.07 0.12 1.59
C VAL A 52 -0.92 1.07 1.40
N PHE A 53 -0.35 1.07 0.22
CA PHE A 53 0.65 2.05 -0.18
C PHE A 53 0.26 2.66 -1.53
N LEU A 54 0.39 3.97 -1.64
CA LEU A 54 0.27 4.69 -2.91
C LEU A 54 1.29 5.83 -2.99
N ASP A 55 1.74 6.10 -4.20
CA ASP A 55 2.59 7.23 -4.56
C ASP A 55 2.10 7.85 -5.87
N GLY A 56 2.25 9.17 -6.02
CA GLY A 56 1.86 9.89 -7.22
C GLY A 56 2.00 11.41 -7.11
N GLU A 57 1.52 12.09 -8.14
CA GLU A 57 1.44 13.55 -8.16
C GLU A 57 0.69 14.10 -6.95
N ALA A 58 1.02 15.32 -6.52
CA ALA A 58 0.41 15.94 -5.34
C ALA A 58 -1.12 15.96 -5.42
N TRP A 59 -1.77 15.29 -4.48
CA TRP A 59 -3.22 15.06 -4.42
C TRP A 59 -3.84 15.62 -3.14
N ARG A 60 -5.11 16.02 -3.22
CA ARG A 60 -5.90 16.48 -2.07
C ARG A 60 -6.91 15.46 -1.57
N SER A 61 -7.37 14.57 -2.44
CA SER A 61 -8.30 13.51 -2.03
C SER A 61 -7.97 12.20 -2.71
N MET A 62 -8.25 11.09 -1.99
CA MET A 62 -8.08 9.74 -2.48
C MET A 62 -9.14 8.81 -1.92
N GLU A 63 -9.79 8.06 -2.78
CA GLU A 63 -10.74 7.01 -2.44
C GLU A 63 -10.23 5.66 -2.96
N ILE A 64 -10.43 4.61 -2.18
CA ILE A 64 -10.10 3.23 -2.56
C ILE A 64 -11.38 2.40 -2.58
N PHE A 65 -11.60 1.69 -3.67
CA PHE A 65 -12.75 0.81 -3.87
C PHE A 65 -12.29 -0.62 -4.10
N GLY A 66 -12.81 -1.54 -3.31
CA GLY A 66 -12.63 -2.98 -3.48
C GLY A 66 -13.59 -3.59 -4.52
N PRO A 67 -13.52 -4.92 -4.70
CA PRO A 67 -14.45 -5.65 -5.54
C PRO A 67 -15.91 -5.34 -5.22
N GLY A 68 -16.76 -5.28 -6.25
CA GLY A 68 -18.15 -4.85 -6.09
C GLY A 68 -18.35 -3.37 -5.79
N ARG A 69 -17.31 -2.54 -5.97
CA ARG A 69 -17.33 -1.08 -5.72
C ARG A 69 -17.59 -0.71 -4.25
N ARG A 70 -17.23 -1.58 -3.32
CA ARG A 70 -17.29 -1.26 -1.89
C ARG A 70 -16.17 -0.27 -1.56
N LYS A 71 -16.52 0.90 -1.02
CA LYS A 71 -15.52 1.89 -0.57
C LYS A 71 -14.76 1.32 0.64
N LEU A 72 -13.45 1.33 0.57
CA LEU A 72 -12.54 0.85 1.60
C LEU A 72 -11.94 2.00 2.40
N LEU A 73 -11.52 3.06 1.70
CA LEU A 73 -10.86 4.22 2.29
C LEU A 73 -11.34 5.49 1.59
N ASP A 74 -11.38 6.59 2.35
CA ASP A 74 -11.68 7.93 1.86
C ASP A 74 -10.83 8.92 2.67
N VAL A 75 -9.89 9.59 2.01
CA VAL A 75 -8.94 10.52 2.64
C VAL A 75 -9.02 11.85 1.92
N GLU A 76 -9.15 12.93 2.68
CA GLU A 76 -9.13 14.30 2.19
C GLU A 76 -8.18 15.15 3.03
N SER A 77 -7.20 15.80 2.39
CA SER A 77 -6.33 16.77 3.05
C SER A 77 -7.03 18.13 3.17
N GLN A 78 -6.79 18.85 4.27
CA GLN A 78 -7.46 20.09 4.62
C GLN A 78 -6.46 21.24 4.83
N GLY A 79 -6.92 22.48 4.72
CA GLY A 79 -6.12 23.70 4.96
C GLY A 79 -4.86 23.73 4.10
N GLU A 80 -3.75 24.14 4.70
CA GLU A 80 -2.46 24.29 4.01
C GLU A 80 -1.95 22.96 3.43
N LEU A 81 -2.26 21.83 4.06
CA LEU A 81 -1.93 20.52 3.51
C LEU A 81 -2.79 20.19 2.27
N GLY A 82 -4.04 20.66 2.23
CA GLY A 82 -4.89 20.55 1.05
C GLY A 82 -4.41 21.42 -0.12
N ASP A 83 -3.75 22.55 0.17
CA ASP A 83 -3.16 23.44 -0.84
C ASP A 83 -1.82 22.87 -1.38
N LEU A 84 -1.02 22.25 -0.52
CA LEU A 84 0.25 21.61 -0.89
C LEU A 84 0.04 20.24 -1.55
N GLY A 85 -0.96 19.50 -1.08
CA GLY A 85 -1.21 18.11 -1.45
C GLY A 85 -0.37 17.10 -0.68
N LEU A 86 -0.78 15.84 -0.77
CA LEU A 86 -0.04 14.66 -0.35
C LEU A 86 0.54 14.00 -1.61
N THR A 87 1.68 13.35 -1.51
CA THR A 87 2.26 12.55 -2.61
C THR A 87 2.21 11.07 -2.30
N GLU A 88 2.31 10.71 -1.02
CA GLU A 88 2.34 9.33 -0.54
C GLU A 88 1.26 9.10 0.51
N LEU A 89 0.77 7.86 0.60
CA LEU A 89 0.00 7.36 1.72
C LEU A 89 0.45 5.94 2.05
N PHE A 90 0.89 5.73 3.28
CA PHE A 90 0.96 4.41 3.88
C PHE A 90 -0.15 4.30 4.94
N SER A 91 -0.85 3.18 4.94
CA SER A 91 -1.90 2.86 5.92
C SER A 91 -1.89 1.37 6.20
N GLU A 92 -1.98 1.03 7.46
CA GLU A 92 -2.08 -0.33 7.94
C GLU A 92 -3.35 -0.49 8.76
N SER A 93 -4.03 -1.62 8.61
CA SER A 93 -5.20 -1.91 9.42
C SER A 93 -4.79 -2.33 10.84
N ASN A 94 -5.74 -2.29 11.79
CA ASN A 94 -5.55 -2.99 13.05
C ASN A 94 -5.37 -4.50 12.81
N GLU A 95 -4.60 -5.15 13.64
CA GLU A 95 -4.20 -6.56 13.56
C GLU A 95 -4.70 -7.32 14.77
N PRO A 96 -6.00 -7.70 14.81
CA PRO A 96 -6.51 -8.50 15.91
C PRO A 96 -5.91 -9.91 15.86
N PRO A 97 -5.60 -10.51 17.03
CA PRO A 97 -5.10 -11.88 17.10
C PRO A 97 -6.06 -12.87 16.44
N PHE A 98 -5.53 -13.97 15.89
CA PHE A 98 -6.34 -14.98 15.18
C PHE A 98 -7.40 -15.68 16.06
N GLU A 99 -7.30 -15.58 17.39
CA GLU A 99 -8.36 -15.98 18.30
C GLU A 99 -9.61 -15.07 18.24
N GLU A 100 -9.43 -13.79 17.83
CA GLU A 100 -10.51 -12.82 17.69
C GLU A 100 -10.99 -12.70 16.24
N LEU A 101 -10.06 -12.77 15.27
CA LEU A 101 -10.32 -12.68 13.83
C LEU A 101 -9.40 -13.65 13.09
N SER A 102 -9.88 -14.83 12.77
CA SER A 102 -9.08 -15.82 12.04
C SER A 102 -8.62 -15.29 10.67
N LEU A 103 -7.50 -15.81 10.16
CA LEU A 103 -6.97 -15.42 8.85
C LEU A 103 -8.00 -15.61 7.72
N GLU A 104 -8.87 -16.64 7.80
CA GLU A 104 -9.94 -16.87 6.83
C GLU A 104 -11.01 -15.76 6.90
N GLU A 105 -11.42 -15.36 8.10
CA GLU A 105 -12.36 -14.26 8.31
C GLU A 105 -11.75 -12.93 7.88
N PHE A 106 -10.46 -12.68 8.19
CA PHE A 106 -9.74 -11.51 7.73
C PHE A 106 -9.72 -11.44 6.18
N LYS A 107 -9.35 -12.53 5.50
CA LYS A 107 -9.38 -12.63 4.03
C LYS A 107 -10.78 -12.42 3.47
N ALA A 108 -11.84 -12.85 4.15
CA ALA A 108 -13.23 -12.60 3.74
C ALA A 108 -13.65 -11.11 3.84
N LEU A 109 -13.04 -10.34 4.75
CA LEU A 109 -13.24 -8.87 4.82
C LEU A 109 -12.62 -8.16 3.61
N PHE A 110 -11.54 -8.69 3.07
CA PHE A 110 -10.78 -8.13 1.94
C PHE A 110 -10.70 -9.14 0.79
N PRO A 111 -11.78 -9.29 -0.02
CA PRO A 111 -11.83 -10.28 -1.09
C PRO A 111 -10.71 -10.08 -2.12
N GLU A 112 -10.21 -11.18 -2.68
CA GLU A 112 -9.30 -11.14 -3.81
C GLU A 112 -9.88 -10.36 -4.99
N GLY A 113 -9.01 -9.76 -5.76
CA GLY A 113 -9.37 -9.10 -7.01
C GLY A 113 -8.83 -7.68 -7.13
N ARG A 114 -9.41 -6.96 -8.09
CA ARG A 114 -8.96 -5.61 -8.43
C ARG A 114 -9.55 -4.57 -7.49
N TYR A 115 -8.67 -3.78 -6.91
CA TYR A 115 -8.96 -2.58 -6.15
C TYR A 115 -8.66 -1.36 -7.02
N ALA A 116 -9.53 -0.36 -6.98
CA ALA A 116 -9.39 0.87 -7.76
C ALA A 116 -9.13 2.05 -6.82
N PHE A 117 -8.12 2.84 -7.18
CA PHE A 117 -7.79 4.11 -6.55
C PHE A 117 -8.33 5.22 -7.42
N SER A 118 -8.98 6.20 -6.83
CA SER A 118 -9.55 7.36 -7.51
C SER A 118 -9.41 8.60 -6.65
N GLY A 119 -8.78 9.64 -7.18
CA GLY A 119 -8.50 10.86 -6.45
C GLY A 119 -8.50 12.11 -7.31
N GLU A 120 -8.13 13.21 -6.69
CA GLU A 120 -7.97 14.52 -7.35
C GLU A 120 -6.64 15.15 -6.94
N THR A 121 -5.86 15.61 -7.90
CA THR A 121 -4.64 16.39 -7.65
C THR A 121 -4.97 17.78 -7.11
N VAL A 122 -3.97 18.47 -6.57
CA VAL A 122 -4.11 19.88 -6.15
C VAL A 122 -4.49 20.81 -7.31
N GLU A 123 -4.19 20.43 -8.54
CA GLU A 123 -4.54 21.14 -9.77
C GLU A 123 -5.95 20.80 -10.31
N GLY A 124 -6.70 19.92 -9.62
CA GLY A 124 -8.05 19.50 -10.01
C GLY A 124 -8.08 18.45 -11.13
N GLN A 125 -6.98 17.76 -11.40
CA GLN A 125 -6.93 16.65 -12.34
C GLN A 125 -7.36 15.36 -11.64
N ARG A 126 -8.01 14.45 -12.38
CA ARG A 126 -8.34 13.13 -11.84
C ARG A 126 -7.08 12.27 -11.73
N LEU A 127 -6.88 11.70 -10.55
CA LEU A 127 -5.92 10.62 -10.29
C LEU A 127 -6.59 9.27 -10.34
N ARG A 128 -5.87 8.25 -10.79
CA ARG A 128 -6.34 6.88 -10.74
C ARG A 128 -5.17 5.90 -10.60
N GLY A 129 -5.46 4.76 -10.03
CA GLY A 129 -4.55 3.63 -9.96
C GLY A 129 -5.32 2.34 -9.74
N THR A 130 -4.64 1.23 -9.79
CA THR A 130 -5.23 -0.07 -9.47
C THR A 130 -4.20 -0.99 -8.85
N ALA A 131 -4.64 -1.77 -7.85
CA ALA A 131 -3.89 -2.90 -7.30
C ALA A 131 -4.71 -4.18 -7.42
N THR A 132 -4.05 -5.31 -7.42
CA THR A 132 -4.71 -6.62 -7.32
C THR A 132 -4.32 -7.24 -5.99
N LEU A 133 -5.31 -7.49 -5.14
CA LEU A 133 -5.10 -8.23 -3.90
C LEU A 133 -5.23 -9.72 -4.18
N SER A 134 -4.22 -10.48 -3.79
CA SER A 134 -4.20 -11.95 -3.73
C SER A 134 -4.38 -12.40 -2.28
N HIS A 135 -4.81 -13.65 -2.08
CA HIS A 135 -4.79 -14.31 -0.78
C HIS A 135 -3.63 -15.29 -0.63
N ASP A 136 -2.75 -15.36 -1.62
CA ASP A 136 -1.50 -16.10 -1.51
C ASP A 136 -0.62 -15.43 -0.47
N THR A 137 -0.32 -16.14 0.61
CA THR A 137 0.57 -15.67 1.68
C THR A 137 1.68 -16.69 1.87
N PRO A 138 2.96 -16.27 1.91
CA PRO A 138 4.05 -17.21 2.13
C PRO A 138 4.03 -17.76 3.56
N ALA A 139 4.63 -18.90 3.78
CA ALA A 139 4.92 -19.37 5.13
C ALA A 139 6.01 -18.50 5.77
N GLY A 140 5.89 -18.23 7.07
CA GLY A 140 6.88 -17.46 7.81
C GLY A 140 8.27 -18.08 7.75
N PRO A 141 9.34 -17.28 7.61
CA PRO A 141 10.70 -17.76 7.69
C PRO A 141 11.00 -18.43 9.04
N VAL A 142 11.85 -19.44 9.04
CA VAL A 142 12.34 -20.06 10.29
C VAL A 142 13.68 -19.40 10.62
N VAL A 143 13.70 -18.51 11.61
CA VAL A 143 14.93 -17.84 12.05
C VAL A 143 15.85 -18.86 12.74
N VAL A 144 17.07 -19.00 12.22
CA VAL A 144 18.09 -19.93 12.73
C VAL A 144 19.03 -19.21 13.70
N THR A 145 19.43 -17.99 13.38
CA THR A 145 20.21 -17.11 14.26
C THR A 145 19.72 -15.67 14.14
N PRO A 146 19.67 -14.95 15.28
CA PRO A 146 19.85 -15.41 16.65
C PRO A 146 18.71 -16.31 17.09
N GLN A 147 18.94 -17.16 18.10
CA GLN A 147 17.84 -17.86 18.79
C GLN A 147 17.14 -16.89 19.74
N PRO A 148 15.86 -17.12 20.09
CA PRO A 148 15.12 -16.27 21.02
C PRO A 148 15.87 -16.08 22.34
N GLY A 149 16.07 -14.82 22.75
CA GLY A 149 16.78 -14.45 23.97
C GLY A 149 18.30 -14.64 23.91
N ALA A 150 18.89 -14.89 22.75
CA ALA A 150 20.34 -15.03 22.61
C ALA A 150 21.08 -13.76 23.02
N VAL A 151 22.32 -13.93 23.51
CA VAL A 151 23.26 -12.83 23.72
C VAL A 151 24.32 -12.86 22.62
N VAL A 152 24.40 -11.83 21.82
CA VAL A 152 25.18 -11.76 20.58
C VAL A 152 26.27 -10.69 20.69
N ALA A 153 27.48 -11.01 20.20
CA ALA A 153 28.54 -10.01 20.10
C ALA A 153 28.21 -9.01 18.96
N PRO A 154 28.28 -7.67 19.21
CA PRO A 154 27.93 -6.67 18.19
C PRO A 154 28.75 -6.78 16.91
N ASP A 155 29.98 -7.24 16.97
CA ASP A 155 30.90 -7.39 15.84
C ASP A 155 30.65 -8.68 15.02
N ASN A 156 29.71 -9.54 15.46
CA ASN A 156 29.39 -10.81 14.81
C ASN A 156 27.87 -11.11 14.81
N ALA A 157 27.04 -10.08 14.72
CA ALA A 157 25.58 -10.24 14.67
C ALA A 157 25.15 -10.67 13.26
N VAL A 158 25.01 -11.97 13.06
CA VAL A 158 24.50 -12.57 11.82
C VAL A 158 23.05 -13.00 12.04
N ILE A 159 22.15 -12.47 11.22
CA ILE A 159 20.77 -12.95 11.12
C ILE A 159 20.74 -14.02 10.03
N SER A 160 20.23 -15.21 10.33
CA SER A 160 20.07 -16.27 9.33
C SER A 160 18.75 -17.00 9.50
N TRP A 161 18.20 -17.48 8.39
CA TRP A 161 16.89 -18.10 8.34
C TRP A 161 16.82 -19.21 7.28
N GLN A 162 15.75 -19.94 7.32
CA GLN A 162 15.33 -20.89 6.28
C GLN A 162 13.93 -20.49 5.81
N ALA A 163 13.61 -20.76 4.54
CA ALA A 163 12.24 -20.67 4.08
C ALA A 163 11.37 -21.66 4.86
N GLY A 164 10.19 -21.22 5.30
CA GLY A 164 9.19 -22.13 5.83
C GLY A 164 8.65 -23.09 4.76
N ASP A 165 7.84 -24.07 5.17
CA ASP A 165 7.16 -24.98 4.24
C ASP A 165 6.08 -24.20 3.47
N GLN A 166 6.39 -23.84 2.22
CA GLN A 166 5.55 -22.98 1.41
C GLN A 166 4.24 -23.66 0.97
N PRO A 167 3.09 -22.92 0.99
CA PRO A 167 1.87 -23.40 0.38
C PRO A 167 2.06 -23.68 -1.12
N ALA A 168 1.28 -24.63 -1.66
CA ALA A 168 1.39 -25.00 -3.07
C ALA A 168 1.10 -23.80 -3.99
N GLY A 169 2.03 -23.48 -4.88
CA GLY A 169 1.91 -22.38 -5.84
C GLY A 169 2.42 -21.03 -5.33
N VAL A 170 2.76 -20.91 -4.05
CA VAL A 170 3.36 -19.70 -3.48
C VAL A 170 4.89 -19.77 -3.63
N GLU A 171 5.48 -18.74 -4.24
CA GLU A 171 6.91 -18.62 -4.45
C GLU A 171 7.44 -17.35 -3.78
N ILE A 172 8.45 -17.49 -2.92
CA ILE A 172 9.13 -16.35 -2.31
C ILE A 172 9.99 -15.68 -3.38
N VAL A 173 9.78 -14.40 -3.59
CA VAL A 173 10.55 -13.58 -4.55
C VAL A 173 11.61 -12.72 -3.88
N SER A 174 11.44 -12.39 -2.61
CA SER A 174 12.41 -11.62 -1.82
C SER A 174 12.23 -11.86 -0.33
N TYR A 175 13.22 -11.40 0.44
CA TYR A 175 13.15 -11.28 1.89
C TYR A 175 13.43 -9.83 2.29
N GLN A 176 12.85 -9.40 3.40
CA GLN A 176 13.28 -8.21 4.12
C GLN A 176 13.73 -8.61 5.52
N VAL A 177 14.80 -8.02 6.00
CA VAL A 177 15.26 -8.17 7.38
C VAL A 177 15.26 -6.81 8.03
N ILE A 178 14.55 -6.72 9.15
CA ILE A 178 14.49 -5.51 9.98
C ILE A 178 15.09 -5.87 11.34
N VAL A 179 15.99 -5.01 11.83
CA VAL A 179 16.51 -5.09 13.20
C VAL A 179 16.20 -3.78 13.88
N GLU A 180 15.47 -3.87 14.97
CA GLU A 180 14.93 -2.71 15.64
C GLU A 180 15.36 -2.63 17.09
N ARG A 181 15.71 -1.42 17.55
CA ARG A 181 15.79 -1.05 18.95
C ARG A 181 14.64 -0.09 19.25
N GLU A 182 13.84 -0.38 20.28
CA GLU A 182 12.63 0.40 20.56
C GLU A 182 12.90 1.75 21.22
N ASP A 183 13.82 1.82 22.17
CA ASP A 183 14.06 3.05 22.96
C ASP A 183 15.54 3.46 23.03
N PRO A 184 15.92 4.59 22.39
CA PRO A 184 15.18 5.30 21.36
C PRO A 184 15.09 4.48 20.10
N LEU A 185 14.01 4.66 19.33
CA LEU A 185 13.78 3.91 18.09
C LEU A 185 14.95 4.07 17.12
N ARG A 186 15.53 2.95 16.71
CA ARG A 186 16.50 2.83 15.61
C ARG A 186 16.19 1.59 14.80
N VAL A 187 16.21 1.71 13.48
CA VAL A 187 15.88 0.64 12.56
C VAL A 187 17.02 0.43 11.57
N PHE A 188 17.48 -0.80 11.43
CA PHE A 188 18.25 -1.29 10.29
C PHE A 188 17.31 -2.14 9.45
N SER A 189 17.17 -1.83 8.17
CA SER A 189 16.33 -2.58 7.25
C SER A 189 17.08 -2.85 5.96
N VAL A 190 16.90 -4.05 5.39
CA VAL A 190 17.51 -4.45 4.13
C VAL A 190 16.62 -5.41 3.36
N ASP A 191 16.45 -5.12 2.06
CA ASP A 191 15.77 -5.99 1.11
C ASP A 191 16.76 -6.91 0.43
N LEU A 192 16.43 -8.20 0.32
CA LEU A 192 17.32 -9.25 -0.11
C LEU A 192 16.66 -10.17 -1.16
N PRO A 193 17.40 -10.64 -2.17
CA PRO A 193 16.87 -11.60 -3.12
C PRO A 193 16.45 -12.92 -2.46
N ALA A 194 15.49 -13.62 -3.05
CA ALA A 194 14.93 -14.89 -2.55
C ALA A 194 15.98 -15.98 -2.22
N GLY A 195 17.11 -15.99 -2.92
CA GLY A 195 18.20 -16.94 -2.66
C GLY A 195 19.09 -16.60 -1.45
N THR A 196 18.87 -15.46 -0.79
CA THR A 196 19.63 -15.05 0.39
C THR A 196 19.00 -15.62 1.66
N THR A 197 19.81 -16.20 2.54
CA THR A 197 19.35 -16.79 3.80
C THR A 197 20.12 -16.29 5.02
N SER A 198 20.92 -15.24 4.85
CA SER A 198 21.63 -14.58 5.96
C SER A 198 22.07 -13.18 5.60
N VAL A 199 22.19 -12.34 6.62
CA VAL A 199 22.77 -10.99 6.54
C VAL A 199 23.53 -10.68 7.82
N THR A 200 24.62 -9.92 7.70
CA THR A 200 25.35 -9.40 8.87
C THR A 200 24.85 -7.99 9.19
N VAL A 201 24.42 -7.78 10.42
CA VAL A 201 24.06 -6.43 10.90
C VAL A 201 25.32 -5.62 11.12
N PRO A 202 25.42 -4.38 10.59
CA PRO A 202 26.57 -3.54 10.82
C PRO A 202 26.83 -3.31 12.32
N ALA A 203 28.07 -3.52 12.77
CA ALA A 203 28.45 -3.34 14.17
C ALA A 203 28.19 -1.90 14.66
N GLU A 204 28.26 -0.93 13.75
CA GLU A 204 27.99 0.49 14.02
C GLU A 204 26.51 0.78 14.34
N PHE A 205 25.63 -0.12 13.96
CA PHE A 205 24.20 -0.03 14.31
C PHE A 205 23.94 -0.51 15.73
N LEU A 206 24.69 -1.49 16.21
CA LEU A 206 24.47 -2.19 17.46
C LEU A 206 25.19 -1.51 18.63
N GLU A 207 24.50 -1.36 19.75
CA GLU A 207 25.04 -0.85 21.01
C GLU A 207 25.24 -1.99 22.01
N PRO A 208 26.24 -1.94 22.91
CA PRO A 208 26.45 -2.98 23.92
C PRO A 208 25.28 -3.08 24.90
N ALA A 209 25.04 -4.28 25.42
CA ALA A 209 24.03 -4.59 26.46
C ALA A 209 22.62 -4.07 26.11
N THR A 210 22.24 -4.11 24.85
CA THR A 210 21.01 -3.53 24.33
C THR A 210 20.12 -4.59 23.72
N PRO A 211 18.80 -4.61 24.03
CA PRO A 211 17.84 -5.51 23.39
C PRO A 211 17.52 -5.04 21.97
N TYR A 212 17.31 -5.99 21.08
CA TYR A 212 16.89 -5.79 19.69
C TYR A 212 15.82 -6.80 19.33
N LYS A 213 14.85 -6.35 18.52
CA LYS A 213 13.90 -7.21 17.81
C LYS A 213 14.41 -7.42 16.38
N VAL A 214 14.31 -8.64 15.88
CA VAL A 214 14.57 -9.00 14.48
C VAL A 214 13.26 -9.45 13.86
N GLU A 215 12.94 -8.91 12.73
CA GLU A 215 11.87 -9.35 11.86
C GLU A 215 12.47 -9.88 10.56
N VAL A 216 12.09 -11.09 10.18
CA VAL A 216 12.42 -11.65 8.87
C VAL A 216 11.12 -11.85 8.11
N LEU A 217 10.97 -11.12 7.02
CA LEU A 217 9.80 -11.15 6.16
C LEU A 217 10.08 -11.99 4.92
N ALA A 218 9.24 -12.97 4.65
CA ALA A 218 9.17 -13.61 3.35
C ALA A 218 8.13 -12.89 2.50
N ILE A 219 8.48 -12.53 1.27
CA ILE A 219 7.63 -11.76 0.36
C ILE A 219 7.40 -12.59 -0.90
N GLU A 220 6.12 -12.79 -1.28
CA GLU A 220 5.73 -13.52 -2.47
C GLU A 220 5.42 -12.57 -3.65
N ALA A 221 5.13 -13.09 -4.83
CA ALA A 221 5.07 -12.35 -6.09
C ALA A 221 4.03 -11.23 -6.15
N SER A 222 2.93 -11.29 -5.39
CA SER A 222 1.93 -10.21 -5.33
C SER A 222 2.30 -9.12 -4.32
N GLY A 223 3.33 -9.35 -3.51
CA GLY A 223 3.80 -8.46 -2.46
C GLY A 223 3.28 -8.83 -1.07
N ASN A 224 2.36 -9.82 -0.95
CA ASN A 224 1.96 -10.31 0.36
C ASN A 224 3.17 -10.88 1.10
N GLN A 225 3.19 -10.71 2.40
CA GLN A 225 4.34 -11.03 3.22
C GLN A 225 3.97 -11.73 4.52
N THR A 226 4.93 -12.49 5.05
CA THR A 226 4.79 -13.12 6.37
C THR A 226 6.04 -12.86 7.17
N ILE A 227 5.83 -12.30 8.36
CA ILE A 227 6.87 -11.96 9.34
C ILE A 227 7.08 -13.11 10.31
N THR A 228 8.34 -13.34 10.68
CA THR A 228 8.71 -14.08 11.90
C THR A 228 9.64 -13.21 12.72
N GLU A 229 9.34 -13.07 14.00
CA GLU A 229 10.07 -12.24 14.94
C GLU A 229 10.93 -13.03 15.91
N VAL A 230 12.07 -12.46 16.29
CA VAL A 230 12.97 -12.98 17.33
C VAL A 230 13.61 -11.83 18.06
N GLU A 231 13.70 -11.94 19.39
CA GLU A 231 14.44 -10.98 20.23
C GLU A 231 15.82 -11.52 20.59
N PHE A 232 16.81 -10.62 20.64
CA PHE A 232 18.16 -10.88 21.14
C PHE A 232 18.70 -9.68 21.92
N THR A 233 19.79 -9.88 22.66
CA THR A 233 20.49 -8.82 23.36
C THR A 233 21.96 -8.83 22.96
N THR A 234 22.57 -7.67 22.80
CA THR A 234 24.03 -7.57 22.60
C THR A 234 24.79 -7.76 23.90
N MET A 235 26.08 -8.23 23.80
CA MET A 235 27.00 -8.28 24.94
C MET A 235 27.37 -6.88 25.45
#